data_0433014d081fc64c275e9a98ff4a0d0a
#
_entry.id   0433014d081fc64c275e9a98ff4a0d0a
#
_cell.length_a   1.000
_cell.length_b   1.000
_cell.length_c   1.000
_cell.angle_alpha   90.00
_cell.angle_beta   90.00
_cell.angle_gamma   90.00
#
_symmetry.space_group_name_H-M   'P 1'
#
loop_
_entity.id
_entity.type
_entity.pdbx_description
1 polymer ?
#
loop_
_entity_poly.entity_id
_entity_poly.type
_entity_poly.pdbx_seq_one_letter_code
_entity_poly.pdbx_strand_id
1 'polypeptide(L)'
;MKTFTAFVVLSFSLLLSACGGSDIASGASKMSSSDYLLHNISVWNGVVKIVDPWVSGERGQSLMADAIAHKPLEQYKIALAGQRKALAANTQANTMMASGVPDNAKELDAKLVATLKSADATMAAMEQIAALPDGYTNETLAPLGKQLQTTANGLVADIQALNTAQRAYSKEHNVPFQEVQQ
;
A
#
# COMPACT_ATOMS: atom_id res chain seq x y z
N MET A 1 2.86 26.18 3.46
CA MET A 1 2.90 24.91 2.69
C MET A 1 4.03 24.08 3.28
N LYS A 2 3.72 23.02 4.06
CA LYS A 2 4.74 22.12 4.62
C LYS A 2 5.01 21.06 3.56
N THR A 3 6.25 20.97 3.13
CA THR A 3 6.79 19.99 2.20
C THR A 3 6.47 18.58 2.70
N PHE A 4 5.72 17.83 1.92
CA PHE A 4 5.56 16.38 2.13
C PHE A 4 6.92 15.71 1.97
N THR A 5 7.37 15.10 3.03
CA THR A 5 8.63 14.33 3.07
C THR A 5 8.48 13.11 2.15
N ALA A 6 9.45 12.95 1.27
CA ALA A 6 9.51 11.87 0.28
C ALA A 6 9.27 10.48 0.90
N PHE A 7 8.37 9.71 0.28
CA PHE A 7 8.16 8.30 0.59
C PHE A 7 9.40 7.50 0.18
N VAL A 8 9.96 6.77 1.11
CA VAL A 8 11.04 5.81 0.82
C VAL A 8 10.42 4.58 0.18
N VAL A 9 10.55 4.47 -1.13
CA VAL A 9 10.18 3.26 -1.89
C VAL A 9 11.31 2.27 -1.78
N LEU A 10 11.10 1.16 -1.06
CA LEU A 10 12.03 0.04 -1.02
C LEU A 10 11.86 -0.83 -2.28
N SER A 11 12.79 -0.72 -3.23
CA SER A 11 12.87 -1.61 -4.39
C SER A 11 13.84 -2.75 -4.09
N PHE A 12 13.39 -4.00 -4.21
CA PHE A 12 14.17 -5.20 -3.93
C PHE A 12 14.59 -5.90 -5.22
N SER A 13 15.88 -6.12 -5.42
CA SER A 13 16.42 -6.96 -6.49
C SER A 13 16.65 -8.37 -5.96
N LEU A 14 15.88 -9.33 -6.48
CA LEU A 14 15.94 -10.74 -6.10
C LEU A 14 17.16 -11.44 -6.75
N LEU A 15 18.02 -12.03 -5.93
CA LEU A 15 18.87 -13.14 -6.36
C LEU A 15 18.19 -14.45 -5.90
N LEU A 16 17.64 -15.17 -6.86
CA LEU A 16 17.10 -16.52 -6.69
C LEU A 16 18.25 -17.51 -6.51
N SER A 17 18.42 -18.05 -5.31
CA SER A 17 19.15 -19.28 -5.10
C SER A 17 18.13 -20.37 -4.70
N ALA A 18 17.76 -21.17 -5.67
CA ALA A 18 16.95 -22.37 -5.45
C ALA A 18 17.84 -23.53 -4.98
N CYS A 19 17.46 -24.18 -3.87
CA CYS A 19 17.74 -25.60 -3.59
C CYS A 19 16.75 -26.06 -2.50
N GLY A 20 15.79 -26.86 -2.79
CA GLY A 20 15.85 -28.31 -2.82
C GLY A 20 15.27 -28.90 -1.54
N GLY A 21 14.20 -29.71 -1.64
CA GLY A 21 13.72 -30.58 -0.58
C GLY A 21 12.20 -30.70 -0.56
N SER A 22 11.73 -31.70 -1.29
CA SER A 22 10.33 -32.14 -1.31
C SER A 22 9.99 -32.91 -0.04
N ASP A 23 8.93 -32.46 0.65
CA ASP A 23 8.06 -33.32 1.44
C ASP A 23 6.62 -32.86 1.21
N ILE A 24 5.90 -33.65 0.42
CA ILE A 24 4.47 -33.48 0.16
C ILE A 24 3.72 -34.12 1.34
N ALA A 25 3.50 -33.30 2.37
CA ALA A 25 2.50 -33.58 3.38
C ALA A 25 1.30 -32.64 3.13
N SER A 26 0.14 -33.23 2.92
CA SER A 26 -1.14 -32.58 2.65
C SER A 26 -1.68 -31.82 3.88
N GLY A 27 -1.11 -30.67 4.10
CA GLY A 27 -1.57 -29.58 4.94
C GLY A 27 -0.89 -28.34 4.38
N ALA A 28 -1.58 -27.21 4.20
CA ALA A 28 -0.96 -26.00 3.70
C ALA A 28 0.26 -25.68 4.58
N SER A 29 1.45 -26.01 4.09
CA SER A 29 2.69 -25.82 4.86
C SER A 29 2.89 -24.33 5.01
N LYS A 30 3.12 -23.89 6.25
CA LYS A 30 3.45 -22.50 6.53
C LYS A 30 4.77 -22.14 5.84
N MET A 31 4.83 -20.90 5.37
CA MET A 31 6.06 -20.34 4.78
C MET A 31 7.19 -20.35 5.81
N SER A 32 8.44 -20.44 5.33
CA SER A 32 9.59 -20.11 6.17
C SER A 32 9.58 -18.60 6.51
N SER A 33 10.31 -18.21 7.55
CA SER A 33 10.44 -16.78 7.91
C SER A 33 10.98 -15.93 6.77
N SER A 34 11.92 -16.48 6.00
CA SER A 34 12.50 -15.80 4.82
C SER A 34 11.46 -15.63 3.71
N ASP A 35 10.76 -16.71 3.34
CA ASP A 35 9.76 -16.66 2.27
C ASP A 35 8.60 -15.72 2.63
N TYR A 36 8.19 -15.73 3.91
CA TYR A 36 7.14 -14.84 4.37
C TYR A 36 7.57 -13.36 4.33
N LEU A 37 8.79 -13.02 4.77
CA LEU A 37 9.27 -11.64 4.70
C LEU A 37 9.34 -11.16 3.24
N LEU A 38 9.83 -12.00 2.33
CA LEU A 38 9.86 -11.71 0.89
C LEU A 38 8.45 -11.51 0.32
N HIS A 39 7.51 -12.37 0.70
CA HIS A 39 6.11 -12.23 0.32
C HIS A 39 5.53 -10.89 0.82
N ASN A 40 5.70 -10.58 2.10
CA ASN A 40 5.22 -9.36 2.74
C ASN A 40 5.74 -8.10 2.02
N ILE A 41 7.05 -8.04 1.73
CA ILE A 41 7.69 -6.95 1.01
C ILE A 41 7.16 -6.87 -0.44
N SER A 42 7.02 -8.01 -1.12
CA SER A 42 6.54 -8.06 -2.50
C SER A 42 5.11 -7.54 -2.64
N VAL A 43 4.21 -7.93 -1.74
CA VAL A 43 2.84 -7.43 -1.69
C VAL A 43 2.84 -5.92 -1.50
N TRP A 44 3.60 -5.41 -0.51
CA TRP A 44 3.67 -3.98 -0.25
C TRP A 44 4.25 -3.20 -1.44
N ASN A 45 5.33 -3.67 -2.05
CA ASN A 45 5.91 -3.03 -3.23
C ASN A 45 4.94 -3.00 -4.42
N GLY A 46 4.12 -4.03 -4.60
CA GLY A 46 3.04 -4.04 -5.59
C GLY A 46 2.01 -2.95 -5.33
N VAL A 47 1.64 -2.75 -4.07
CA VAL A 47 0.69 -1.69 -3.66
C VAL A 47 1.28 -0.30 -3.81
N VAL A 48 2.55 -0.10 -3.44
CA VAL A 48 3.24 1.20 -3.61
C VAL A 48 3.17 1.69 -5.05
N LYS A 49 3.41 0.82 -6.03
CA LYS A 49 3.34 1.18 -7.47
C LYS A 49 1.96 1.68 -7.90
N ILE A 50 0.91 1.24 -7.20
CA ILE A 50 -0.49 1.66 -7.47
C ILE A 50 -0.79 2.98 -6.77
N VAL A 51 -0.35 3.12 -5.52
CA VAL A 51 -0.78 4.19 -4.59
C VAL A 51 0.10 5.43 -4.69
N ASP A 52 1.42 5.27 -4.85
CA ASP A 52 2.39 6.37 -4.83
C ASP A 52 2.10 7.48 -5.86
N PRO A 53 1.74 7.19 -7.12
CA PRO A 53 1.41 8.24 -8.10
C PRO A 53 0.24 9.16 -7.65
N TRP A 54 -0.61 8.66 -6.74
CA TRP A 54 -1.78 9.37 -6.23
C TRP A 54 -1.54 10.04 -4.87
N VAL A 55 -0.82 9.38 -3.97
CA VAL A 55 -0.64 9.88 -2.60
C VAL A 55 0.49 10.90 -2.52
N SER A 56 1.62 10.64 -3.18
CA SER A 56 2.80 11.51 -3.19
C SER A 56 3.14 12.08 -4.57
N GLY A 57 2.62 11.48 -5.64
CA GLY A 57 2.96 11.84 -7.00
C GLY A 57 2.08 12.91 -7.63
N GLU A 58 2.39 13.21 -8.90
CA GLU A 58 1.76 14.28 -9.67
C GLU A 58 0.25 14.07 -9.89
N ARG A 59 -0.23 12.82 -9.96
CA ARG A 59 -1.66 12.55 -10.22
C ARG A 59 -2.55 13.04 -9.10
N GLY A 60 -2.16 12.79 -7.85
CA GLY A 60 -2.90 13.29 -6.68
C GLY A 60 -2.82 14.81 -6.56
N GLN A 61 -1.66 15.39 -6.84
CA GLN A 61 -1.50 16.85 -6.85
C GLN A 61 -2.38 17.49 -7.94
N SER A 62 -2.41 16.92 -9.14
CA SER A 62 -3.25 17.40 -10.24
C SER A 62 -4.75 17.26 -9.92
N LEU A 63 -5.18 16.13 -9.35
CA LEU A 63 -6.56 15.95 -8.89
C LEU A 63 -6.96 17.05 -7.93
N MET A 64 -6.14 17.34 -6.91
CA MET A 64 -6.46 18.35 -5.91
C MET A 64 -6.42 19.77 -6.48
N ALA A 65 -5.47 20.08 -7.38
CA ALA A 65 -5.39 21.36 -8.05
C ALA A 65 -6.61 21.62 -8.93
N ASP A 66 -7.02 20.61 -9.71
CA ASP A 66 -8.20 20.71 -10.58
C ASP A 66 -9.50 20.75 -9.76
N ALA A 67 -9.58 20.01 -8.66
CA ALA A 67 -10.71 20.08 -7.73
C ALA A 67 -10.85 21.48 -7.10
N ILE A 68 -9.76 22.08 -6.64
CA ILE A 68 -9.78 23.46 -6.08
C ILE A 68 -10.14 24.48 -7.15
N ALA A 69 -9.74 24.25 -8.40
CA ALA A 69 -10.06 25.11 -9.54
C ALA A 69 -11.44 24.86 -10.16
N HIS A 70 -12.26 23.98 -9.57
CA HIS A 70 -13.59 23.58 -10.05
C HIS A 70 -13.62 23.09 -11.51
N LYS A 71 -12.54 22.42 -11.93
CA LYS A 71 -12.46 21.80 -13.26
C LYS A 71 -13.15 20.43 -13.27
N PRO A 72 -13.52 19.90 -14.48
CA PRO A 72 -14.04 18.56 -14.62
C PRO A 72 -13.07 17.49 -14.10
N LEU A 73 -13.57 16.52 -13.32
CA LEU A 73 -12.78 15.52 -12.64
C LEU A 73 -12.94 14.10 -13.20
N GLU A 74 -13.74 13.90 -14.26
CA GLU A 74 -14.11 12.58 -14.79
C GLU A 74 -12.89 11.74 -15.20
N GLN A 75 -11.83 12.36 -15.73
CA GLN A 75 -10.58 11.66 -16.08
C GLN A 75 -9.92 10.98 -14.87
N TYR A 76 -9.99 11.62 -13.70
CA TYR A 76 -9.43 11.08 -12.44
C TYR A 76 -10.30 9.95 -11.91
N LYS A 77 -11.61 10.08 -11.98
CA LYS A 77 -12.59 9.07 -11.57
C LYS A 77 -12.36 7.75 -12.32
N ILE A 78 -12.24 7.79 -13.64
CA ILE A 78 -11.97 6.61 -14.47
C ILE A 78 -10.63 5.97 -14.09
N ALA A 79 -9.58 6.79 -13.93
CA ALA A 79 -8.24 6.30 -13.59
C ALA A 79 -8.21 5.68 -12.19
N LEU A 80 -8.82 6.32 -11.17
CA LEU A 80 -8.87 5.83 -9.79
C LEU A 80 -9.66 4.52 -9.67
N ALA A 81 -10.78 4.38 -10.38
CA ALA A 81 -11.55 3.14 -10.39
C ALA A 81 -10.71 1.95 -10.87
N GLY A 82 -9.89 2.14 -11.91
CA GLY A 82 -8.95 1.13 -12.40
C GLY A 82 -7.88 0.77 -11.37
N GLN A 83 -7.30 1.78 -10.71
CA GLN A 83 -6.26 1.58 -9.69
C GLN A 83 -6.80 0.91 -8.43
N ARG A 84 -8.00 1.27 -7.98
CA ARG A 84 -8.65 0.60 -6.84
C ARG A 84 -8.98 -0.87 -7.13
N LYS A 85 -9.37 -1.20 -8.35
CA LYS A 85 -9.54 -2.60 -8.77
C LYS A 85 -8.21 -3.37 -8.70
N ALA A 86 -7.11 -2.78 -9.13
CA ALA A 86 -5.78 -3.39 -9.03
C ALA A 86 -5.34 -3.55 -7.56
N LEU A 87 -5.61 -2.56 -6.71
CA LEU A 87 -5.32 -2.63 -5.27
C LEU A 87 -6.15 -3.74 -4.60
N ALA A 88 -7.43 -3.84 -4.91
CA ALA A 88 -8.30 -4.91 -4.39
C ALA A 88 -7.79 -6.31 -4.80
N ALA A 89 -7.32 -6.48 -6.04
CA ALA A 89 -6.73 -7.75 -6.50
C ALA A 89 -5.47 -8.12 -5.71
N ASN A 90 -4.58 -7.16 -5.42
CA ASN A 90 -3.40 -7.37 -4.59
C ASN A 90 -3.78 -7.76 -3.15
N THR A 91 -4.76 -7.08 -2.56
CA THR A 91 -5.26 -7.39 -1.21
C THR A 91 -5.88 -8.79 -1.16
N GLN A 92 -6.66 -9.16 -2.17
CA GLN A 92 -7.25 -10.49 -2.28
C GLN A 92 -6.18 -11.58 -2.41
N ALA A 93 -5.16 -11.37 -3.24
CA ALA A 93 -4.05 -12.29 -3.38
C ALA A 93 -3.32 -12.51 -2.03
N ASN A 94 -3.08 -11.45 -1.27
CA ASN A 94 -2.52 -11.56 0.08
C ASN A 94 -3.44 -12.37 1.02
N THR A 95 -4.75 -12.13 0.98
CA THR A 95 -5.72 -12.87 1.81
C THR A 95 -5.72 -14.36 1.51
N MET A 96 -5.57 -14.75 0.24
CA MET A 96 -5.49 -16.17 -0.17
C MET A 96 -4.24 -16.86 0.38
N MET A 97 -3.18 -16.12 0.69
CA MET A 97 -1.94 -16.64 1.28
C MET A 97 -1.95 -16.65 2.82
N ALA A 98 -3.03 -16.17 3.45
CA ALA A 98 -3.10 -16.02 4.92
C ALA A 98 -2.91 -17.34 5.69
N SER A 99 -3.33 -18.49 5.12
CA SER A 99 -3.10 -19.81 5.74
C SER A 99 -1.62 -20.22 5.79
N GLY A 100 -0.80 -19.64 4.90
CA GLY A 100 0.65 -19.86 4.85
C GLY A 100 1.46 -18.98 5.78
N VAL A 101 0.83 -18.03 6.51
CA VAL A 101 1.52 -17.13 7.45
C VAL A 101 2.10 -17.92 8.62
N PRO A 102 3.42 -17.85 8.88
CA PRO A 102 4.02 -18.50 10.03
C PRO A 102 3.51 -17.90 11.35
N ASP A 103 3.51 -18.69 12.42
CA ASP A 103 3.03 -18.22 13.74
C ASP A 103 3.85 -17.04 14.28
N ASN A 104 5.15 -17.03 14.01
CA ASN A 104 6.07 -15.97 14.39
C ASN A 104 5.94 -14.70 13.52
N ALA A 105 5.17 -14.73 12.42
CA ALA A 105 4.97 -13.60 11.52
C ALA A 105 3.59 -12.93 11.65
N LYS A 106 2.73 -13.40 12.56
CA LYS A 106 1.35 -12.89 12.71
C LYS A 106 1.28 -11.38 12.99
N GLU A 107 2.22 -10.85 13.77
CA GLU A 107 2.26 -9.42 14.05
C GLU A 107 2.66 -8.62 12.81
N LEU A 108 3.67 -9.09 12.07
CA LEU A 108 4.08 -8.47 10.82
C LEU A 108 2.97 -8.52 9.77
N ASP A 109 2.24 -9.65 9.67
CA ASP A 109 1.08 -9.79 8.79
C ASP A 109 -0.03 -8.80 9.15
N ALA A 110 -0.33 -8.65 10.44
CA ALA A 110 -1.32 -7.66 10.90
C ALA A 110 -0.96 -6.23 10.51
N LYS A 111 0.35 -5.86 10.51
CA LYS A 111 0.81 -4.56 10.03
C LYS A 111 0.63 -4.41 8.53
N LEU A 112 0.94 -5.44 7.74
CA LEU A 112 0.67 -5.41 6.29
C LEU A 112 -0.81 -5.22 6.01
N VAL A 113 -1.68 -6.02 6.64
CA VAL A 113 -3.14 -5.93 6.46
C VAL A 113 -3.68 -4.53 6.84
N ALA A 114 -3.19 -3.94 7.94
CA ALA A 114 -3.55 -2.58 8.34
C ALA A 114 -3.14 -1.57 7.26
N THR A 115 -1.91 -1.66 6.76
CA THR A 115 -1.38 -0.76 5.73
C THR A 115 -2.17 -0.87 4.42
N LEU A 116 -2.55 -2.10 4.01
CA LEU A 116 -3.39 -2.33 2.82
C LEU A 116 -4.78 -1.66 2.98
N LYS A 117 -5.39 -1.74 4.16
CA LYS A 117 -6.67 -1.07 4.46
C LYS A 117 -6.55 0.45 4.41
N SER A 118 -5.48 1.01 4.98
CA SER A 118 -5.24 2.46 4.95
C SER A 118 -4.95 2.95 3.53
N ALA A 119 -4.27 2.15 2.70
CA ALA A 119 -4.08 2.44 1.28
C ALA A 119 -5.42 2.49 0.54
N ASP A 120 -6.30 1.49 0.72
CA ASP A 120 -7.63 1.49 0.10
C ASP A 120 -8.49 2.66 0.59
N ALA A 121 -8.48 2.97 1.89
CA ALA A 121 -9.23 4.09 2.44
C ALA A 121 -8.77 5.43 1.85
N THR A 122 -7.47 5.60 1.63
CA THR A 122 -6.92 6.83 1.02
C THR A 122 -7.32 6.94 -0.45
N MET A 123 -7.21 5.85 -1.21
CA MET A 123 -7.64 5.81 -2.61
C MET A 123 -9.16 6.02 -2.74
N ALA A 124 -9.96 5.49 -1.80
CA ALA A 124 -11.40 5.72 -1.75
C ALA A 124 -11.74 7.20 -1.49
N ALA A 125 -11.01 7.87 -0.60
CA ALA A 125 -11.21 9.29 -0.35
C ALA A 125 -10.88 10.16 -1.60
N MET A 126 -9.85 9.80 -2.37
CA MET A 126 -9.55 10.45 -3.65
C MET A 126 -10.65 10.20 -4.68
N GLU A 127 -11.18 8.99 -4.76
CA GLU A 127 -12.27 8.63 -5.66
C GLU A 127 -13.55 9.42 -5.35
N GLN A 128 -13.85 9.68 -4.07
CA GLN A 128 -14.97 10.53 -3.67
C GLN A 128 -14.81 11.97 -4.16
N ILE A 129 -13.59 12.52 -4.11
CA ILE A 129 -13.30 13.84 -4.69
C ILE A 129 -13.49 13.81 -6.20
N ALA A 130 -12.92 12.81 -6.87
CA ALA A 130 -13.03 12.66 -8.33
C ALA A 130 -14.45 12.39 -8.82
N ALA A 131 -15.35 11.93 -7.95
CA ALA A 131 -16.76 11.68 -8.24
C ALA A 131 -17.66 12.89 -8.01
N LEU A 132 -17.12 14.04 -7.63
CA LEU A 132 -17.90 15.26 -7.49
C LEU A 132 -18.56 15.64 -8.82
N PRO A 133 -19.85 15.99 -8.83
CA PRO A 133 -20.56 16.41 -10.03
C PRO A 133 -20.07 17.77 -10.51
N ASP A 134 -20.24 18.07 -11.79
CA ASP A 134 -19.93 19.41 -12.29
C ASP A 134 -20.71 20.48 -11.53
N GLY A 135 -20.05 21.59 -11.22
CA GLY A 135 -20.63 22.69 -10.46
C GLY A 135 -20.67 22.47 -8.94
N TYR A 136 -19.94 21.48 -8.40
CA TYR A 136 -19.74 21.36 -6.95
C TYR A 136 -19.16 22.62 -6.32
N THR A 137 -19.37 22.82 -5.03
CA THR A 137 -18.92 24.01 -4.29
C THR A 137 -17.76 23.66 -3.34
N ASN A 138 -17.09 24.68 -2.84
CA ASN A 138 -16.05 24.52 -1.80
C ASN A 138 -16.62 23.87 -0.53
N GLU A 139 -17.88 24.11 -0.19
CA GLU A 139 -18.56 23.50 0.96
C GLU A 139 -18.70 21.98 0.78
N THR A 140 -18.91 21.52 -0.46
CA THR A 140 -18.93 20.09 -0.79
C THR A 140 -17.52 19.48 -0.80
N LEU A 141 -16.54 20.20 -1.33
CA LEU A 141 -15.16 19.74 -1.45
C LEU A 141 -14.43 19.69 -0.09
N ALA A 142 -14.63 20.67 0.79
CA ALA A 142 -13.86 20.82 2.02
C ALA A 142 -13.90 19.58 2.95
N PRO A 143 -15.06 18.95 3.24
CA PRO A 143 -15.11 17.75 4.06
C PRO A 143 -14.37 16.55 3.42
N LEU A 144 -14.43 16.40 2.10
CA LEU A 144 -13.73 15.35 1.37
C LEU A 144 -12.20 15.57 1.41
N GLY A 145 -11.76 16.80 1.27
CA GLY A 145 -10.34 17.18 1.43
C GLY A 145 -9.82 16.86 2.85
N LYS A 146 -10.62 17.14 3.89
CA LYS A 146 -10.28 16.79 5.27
C LYS A 146 -10.23 15.27 5.48
N GLN A 147 -11.17 14.54 4.90
CA GLN A 147 -11.18 13.08 4.94
C GLN A 147 -9.93 12.51 4.26
N LEU A 148 -9.58 12.99 3.07
CA LEU A 148 -8.36 12.58 2.37
C LEU A 148 -7.11 12.84 3.22
N GLN A 149 -7.00 14.02 3.84
CA GLN A 149 -5.87 14.33 4.71
C GLN A 149 -5.79 13.37 5.90
N THR A 150 -6.93 13.01 6.51
CA THR A 150 -6.98 12.08 7.65
C THR A 150 -6.54 10.68 7.23
N THR A 151 -7.06 10.15 6.11
CA THR A 151 -6.69 8.82 5.62
C THR A 151 -5.24 8.75 5.15
N ALA A 152 -4.73 9.80 4.49
CA ALA A 152 -3.34 9.88 4.06
C ALA A 152 -2.37 9.91 5.25
N ASN A 153 -2.68 10.66 6.31
CA ASN A 153 -1.87 10.66 7.54
C ASN A 153 -1.88 9.28 8.22
N GLY A 154 -3.02 8.59 8.24
CA GLY A 154 -3.14 7.22 8.73
C GLY A 154 -2.27 6.25 7.92
N LEU A 155 -2.31 6.35 6.60
CA LEU A 155 -1.48 5.53 5.72
C LEU A 155 0.02 5.74 5.98
N VAL A 156 0.47 6.99 6.15
CA VAL A 156 1.87 7.29 6.49
C VAL A 156 2.29 6.60 7.79
N ALA A 157 1.45 6.67 8.83
CA ALA A 157 1.72 6.03 10.12
C ALA A 157 1.81 4.50 9.99
N ASP A 158 0.88 3.89 9.24
CA ASP A 158 0.86 2.44 9.02
C ASP A 158 2.06 1.97 8.18
N ILE A 159 2.49 2.73 7.17
CA ILE A 159 3.72 2.44 6.42
C ILE A 159 4.94 2.45 7.34
N GLN A 160 5.07 3.46 8.20
CA GLN A 160 6.18 3.53 9.16
C GLN A 160 6.17 2.33 10.13
N ALA A 161 4.99 1.95 10.62
CA ALA A 161 4.82 0.78 11.48
C ALA A 161 5.19 -0.53 10.75
N LEU A 162 4.75 -0.70 9.50
CA LEU A 162 5.09 -1.86 8.67
C LEU A 162 6.60 -1.95 8.43
N ASN A 163 7.24 -0.86 8.00
CA ASN A 163 8.68 -0.83 7.77
C ASN A 163 9.48 -1.17 9.04
N THR A 164 9.06 -0.65 10.18
CA THR A 164 9.67 -0.97 11.49
C THR A 164 9.52 -2.46 11.81
N ALA A 165 8.34 -3.02 11.61
CA ALA A 165 8.07 -4.44 11.85
C ALA A 165 8.86 -5.35 10.89
N GLN A 166 8.99 -4.99 9.60
CA GLN A 166 9.80 -5.73 8.64
C GLN A 166 11.27 -5.79 9.06
N ARG A 167 11.84 -4.67 9.49
CA ARG A 167 13.24 -4.60 10.00
C ARG A 167 13.42 -5.43 11.28
N ALA A 168 12.50 -5.34 12.22
CA ALA A 168 12.54 -6.11 13.45
C ALA A 168 12.48 -7.62 13.16
N TYR A 169 11.55 -8.04 12.32
CA TYR A 169 11.38 -9.43 11.91
C TYR A 169 12.62 -9.98 11.18
N SER A 170 13.19 -9.21 10.25
CA SER A 170 14.43 -9.54 9.56
C SER A 170 15.57 -9.80 10.53
N LYS A 171 15.76 -8.90 11.50
CA LYS A 171 16.80 -9.01 12.53
C LYS A 171 16.60 -10.22 13.45
N GLU A 172 15.38 -10.41 13.93
CA GLU A 172 15.03 -11.50 14.86
C GLU A 172 15.24 -12.89 14.24
N HIS A 173 14.90 -13.01 12.95
CA HIS A 173 14.97 -14.30 12.25
C HIS A 173 16.21 -14.47 11.36
N ASN A 174 17.16 -13.54 11.44
CA ASN A 174 18.39 -13.54 10.62
C ASN A 174 18.12 -13.64 9.11
N VAL A 175 17.02 -13.01 8.66
CA VAL A 175 16.69 -12.94 7.24
C VAL A 175 17.35 -11.70 6.64
N PRO A 176 18.14 -11.82 5.56
CA PRO A 176 18.78 -10.66 4.93
C PRO A 176 17.74 -9.63 4.48
N PHE A 177 17.94 -8.39 4.90
CA PHE A 177 17.12 -7.26 4.53
C PHE A 177 18.01 -6.16 3.98
N GLN A 178 17.97 -5.94 2.66
CA GLN A 178 18.73 -4.86 2.04
C GLN A 178 17.84 -3.64 1.86
N GLU A 179 18.20 -2.55 2.51
CA GLU A 179 17.62 -1.24 2.21
C GLU A 179 18.24 -0.72 0.93
N VAL A 180 17.41 -0.34 -0.04
CA VAL A 180 17.89 0.45 -1.16
C VAL A 180 18.13 1.86 -0.63
N GLN A 181 19.40 2.23 -0.48
CA GLN A 181 19.77 3.62 -0.24
C GLN A 181 19.44 4.41 -1.52
N GLN A 182 18.55 5.37 -1.41
CA GLN A 182 18.27 6.37 -2.45
C GLN A 182 19.23 7.54 -2.29
#